data_d02bda359b14b6abd07be4f2b6a230fd
#
_entry.id   d02bda359b14b6abd07be4f2b6a230fd
#
_cell.length_a   1.000
_cell.length_b   1.000
_cell.length_c   1.000
_cell.angle_alpha   90.00
_cell.angle_beta   90.00
_cell.angle_gamma   90.00
#
_symmetry.space_group_name_H-M   'P 1'
#
loop_
_entity.id
_entity.type
_entity.pdbx_description
1 polymer ?
#
loop_
_entity_poly.entity_id
_entity_poly.type
_entity_poly.pdbx_seq_one_letter_code
_entity_poly.pdbx_strand_id
1 'polypeptide(L)'
;MGEYRANGWFMFDVIIAGCGPTGAMLAAELRLHDTRVLVLEKEFEPVSLARIVSLHIRSLELLAMRGLLDRILEHGRQRPVGGIFAAIPAPAPDGLDTGNPYLLGIPQPVVIRLLEEHAVELGAQVRSGCAVVGFEQDDEGVTVETADGQRLRSRYLVGCDGARSTVRRVLGVGFPGEPSRNDTLMGEMEVSVPPHELAAKVAEIRETDKRFILGPVGDGVHRVVVPAAAAGDRAEPPTLEDFEQQLRAIAGTDFGVHSPRWLSRFGDATRLADHYRVGRVLLAGDAAHIHPPAGGQGLNLGVQDAVNLGWKLAAHIHGWAPQTLLDTYQTERHPIAARVLDNTRAQVELQSAEPGPQAVRRLLGELMAFDEVNRYLIEKITAIDIRYDFGPASTRSVVACEISTCHRGASTTGCMQAAAWCSTAPNA
;
A
#
# COMPACT_ATOMS: atom_id res chain seq x y z
N MET A 1 -22.35 -3.80 -31.54
CA MET A 1 -22.22 -2.36 -31.27
C MET A 1 -23.61 -1.79 -31.10
N GLY A 2 -24.12 -1.75 -29.88
CA GLY A 2 -25.43 -1.19 -29.58
C GLY A 2 -25.26 0.13 -28.89
N GLU A 3 -25.76 1.18 -29.50
CA GLU A 3 -25.86 2.52 -28.95
C GLU A 3 -26.71 2.50 -27.68
N TYR A 4 -26.10 2.58 -26.50
CA TYR A 4 -26.80 2.94 -25.26
C TYR A 4 -26.85 4.47 -25.15
N ARG A 5 -27.72 5.07 -25.95
CA ARG A 5 -28.24 6.41 -25.73
C ARG A 5 -29.65 6.29 -25.16
N ALA A 6 -29.82 6.95 -24.08
CA ALA A 6 -31.01 7.63 -23.58
C ALA A 6 -31.42 7.21 -22.18
N ASN A 7 -31.65 8.21 -21.40
CA ASN A 7 -32.26 8.31 -20.08
C ASN A 7 -31.29 8.33 -18.90
N GLY A 8 -30.43 9.37 -18.78
CA GLY A 8 -29.90 9.85 -17.49
C GLY A 8 -29.20 8.86 -16.54
N TRP A 9 -29.01 7.61 -16.95
CA TRP A 9 -28.50 6.53 -16.11
C TRP A 9 -27.01 6.34 -16.35
N PHE A 10 -26.23 6.48 -15.29
CA PHE A 10 -24.82 6.12 -15.32
C PHE A 10 -24.68 4.62 -15.56
N MET A 11 -23.79 4.20 -16.44
CA MET A 11 -23.47 2.80 -16.63
C MET A 11 -22.76 2.24 -15.39
N PHE A 12 -21.97 3.09 -14.70
CA PHE A 12 -21.25 2.76 -13.47
C PHE A 12 -21.53 3.81 -12.38
N ASP A 13 -21.56 3.38 -11.14
CA ASP A 13 -21.65 4.27 -10.00
C ASP A 13 -20.26 4.85 -9.68
N VAL A 14 -19.21 4.03 -9.79
CA VAL A 14 -17.83 4.44 -9.55
C VAL A 14 -16.93 3.95 -10.68
N ILE A 15 -16.08 4.86 -11.18
CA ILE A 15 -14.90 4.51 -11.97
C ILE A 15 -13.69 4.65 -11.06
N ILE A 16 -12.80 3.63 -11.08
CA ILE A 16 -11.53 3.63 -10.36
C ILE A 16 -10.41 3.70 -11.40
N ALA A 17 -9.51 4.67 -11.28
CA ALA A 17 -8.32 4.77 -12.10
C ALA A 17 -7.16 4.05 -11.41
N GLY A 18 -6.67 2.96 -12.00
CA GLY A 18 -5.60 2.10 -11.50
C GLY A 18 -6.10 0.84 -10.79
N CYS A 19 -5.56 -0.33 -11.20
CA CYS A 19 -5.84 -1.66 -10.64
C CYS A 19 -4.68 -2.18 -9.77
N GLY A 20 -3.94 -1.29 -9.11
CA GLY A 20 -3.00 -1.66 -8.06
C GLY A 20 -3.70 -2.21 -6.82
N PRO A 21 -2.96 -2.57 -5.75
CA PRO A 21 -3.55 -3.17 -4.53
C PRO A 21 -4.69 -2.32 -3.93
N THR A 22 -4.55 -1.00 -3.95
CA THR A 22 -5.57 -0.06 -3.44
C THR A 22 -6.82 -0.07 -4.30
N GLY A 23 -6.67 0.02 -5.64
CA GLY A 23 -7.80 0.08 -6.55
C GLY A 23 -8.57 -1.24 -6.61
N ALA A 24 -7.87 -2.38 -6.63
CA ALA A 24 -8.47 -3.70 -6.61
C ALA A 24 -9.23 -3.95 -5.30
N MET A 25 -8.64 -3.60 -4.14
CA MET A 25 -9.31 -3.70 -2.84
C MET A 25 -10.55 -2.79 -2.78
N LEU A 26 -10.45 -1.56 -3.27
CA LEU A 26 -11.57 -0.63 -3.30
C LEU A 26 -12.72 -1.14 -4.20
N ALA A 27 -12.38 -1.74 -5.34
CA ALA A 27 -13.37 -2.34 -6.22
C ALA A 27 -14.14 -3.46 -5.52
N ALA A 28 -13.43 -4.34 -4.80
CA ALA A 28 -14.03 -5.39 -4.01
C ALA A 28 -14.95 -4.82 -2.90
N GLU A 29 -14.47 -3.84 -2.13
CA GLU A 29 -15.26 -3.20 -1.07
C GLU A 29 -16.55 -2.58 -1.59
N LEU A 30 -16.50 -1.87 -2.71
CA LEU A 30 -17.68 -1.28 -3.33
C LEU A 30 -18.66 -2.35 -3.83
N ARG A 31 -18.14 -3.46 -4.38
CA ARG A 31 -18.98 -4.57 -4.87
C ARG A 31 -19.66 -5.35 -3.76
N LEU A 32 -19.10 -5.42 -2.56
CA LEU A 32 -19.77 -6.00 -1.38
C LEU A 32 -21.09 -5.28 -1.05
N HIS A 33 -21.25 -4.06 -1.52
CA HIS A 33 -22.45 -3.24 -1.34
C HIS A 33 -23.22 -2.98 -2.66
N ASP A 34 -23.13 -3.90 -3.63
CA ASP A 34 -23.84 -3.84 -4.91
C ASP A 34 -23.60 -2.56 -5.75
N THR A 35 -22.54 -1.83 -5.48
CA THR A 35 -22.13 -0.64 -6.27
C THR A 35 -21.56 -1.10 -7.61
N ARG A 36 -21.99 -0.50 -8.72
CA ARG A 36 -21.49 -0.82 -10.07
C ARG A 36 -20.14 -0.16 -10.29
N VAL A 37 -19.08 -0.98 -10.43
CA VAL A 37 -17.69 -0.53 -10.49
C VAL A 37 -17.04 -0.88 -11.82
N LEU A 38 -16.34 0.09 -12.40
CA LEU A 38 -15.39 -0.08 -13.48
C LEU A 38 -14.01 0.34 -13.01
N VAL A 39 -13.04 -0.55 -13.14
CA VAL A 39 -11.61 -0.25 -12.92
C VAL A 39 -10.94 -0.06 -14.28
N LEU A 40 -10.20 1.02 -14.44
CA LEU A 40 -9.41 1.34 -15.64
C LEU A 40 -7.93 1.22 -15.28
N GLU A 41 -7.25 0.22 -15.87
CA GLU A 41 -5.81 0.00 -15.68
C GLU A 41 -5.07 0.34 -16.98
N LYS A 42 -4.03 1.15 -16.87
CA LYS A 42 -3.25 1.61 -18.04
C LYS A 42 -2.37 0.52 -18.66
N GLU A 43 -1.89 -0.41 -17.85
CA GLU A 43 -1.04 -1.50 -18.31
C GLU A 43 -1.90 -2.62 -18.91
N PHE A 44 -1.42 -3.26 -19.99
CA PHE A 44 -2.08 -4.43 -20.59
C PHE A 44 -1.81 -5.70 -19.81
N GLU A 45 -0.59 -5.82 -19.27
CA GLU A 45 -0.15 -6.97 -18.49
C GLU A 45 0.20 -6.54 -17.07
N PRO A 46 -0.03 -7.40 -16.08
CA PRO A 46 0.42 -7.15 -14.73
C PRO A 46 1.92 -6.87 -14.67
N VAL A 47 2.33 -5.86 -13.92
CA VAL A 47 3.74 -5.53 -13.73
C VAL A 47 4.47 -6.74 -13.15
N SER A 48 5.40 -7.32 -13.89
CA SER A 48 6.15 -8.53 -13.51
C SER A 48 7.19 -8.31 -12.41
N LEU A 49 7.32 -7.08 -11.88
CA LEU A 49 8.28 -6.74 -10.82
C LEU A 49 7.95 -7.50 -9.54
N ALA A 50 8.67 -8.57 -9.29
CA ALA A 50 8.48 -9.45 -8.12
C ALA A 50 8.97 -8.80 -6.81
N ARG A 51 8.53 -7.57 -6.50
CA ARG A 51 8.78 -6.98 -5.19
C ARG A 51 8.11 -7.84 -4.13
N ILE A 52 8.87 -8.33 -3.16
CA ILE A 52 8.28 -8.92 -1.97
C ILE A 52 7.84 -7.76 -1.08
N VAL A 53 6.55 -7.72 -0.81
CA VAL A 53 5.95 -6.82 0.16
C VAL A 53 5.71 -7.55 1.46
N SER A 54 5.57 -6.80 2.54
CA SER A 54 5.11 -7.34 3.82
C SER A 54 3.68 -6.88 4.05
N LEU A 55 2.73 -7.81 4.10
CA LEU A 55 1.42 -7.50 4.63
C LEU A 55 1.51 -7.47 6.15
N HIS A 56 1.00 -6.39 6.72
CA HIS A 56 1.02 -6.11 8.14
C HIS A 56 -0.25 -6.60 8.83
N ILE A 57 -0.22 -6.68 10.14
CA ILE A 57 -1.29 -7.25 10.98
C ILE A 57 -2.66 -6.67 10.59
N ARG A 58 -2.82 -5.35 10.56
CA ARG A 58 -4.11 -4.73 10.20
C ARG A 58 -4.60 -5.13 8.81
N SER A 59 -3.70 -5.22 7.84
CA SER A 59 -4.07 -5.66 6.49
C SER A 59 -4.48 -7.14 6.47
N LEU A 60 -3.79 -8.00 7.24
CA LEU A 60 -4.17 -9.41 7.37
C LEU A 60 -5.54 -9.56 8.02
N GLU A 61 -5.86 -8.76 9.05
CA GLU A 61 -7.19 -8.72 9.67
C GLU A 61 -8.27 -8.30 8.68
N LEU A 62 -8.02 -7.25 7.88
CA LEU A 62 -8.95 -6.80 6.83
C LEU A 62 -9.18 -7.90 5.78
N LEU A 63 -8.12 -8.56 5.34
CA LEU A 63 -8.21 -9.67 4.39
C LEU A 63 -8.94 -10.89 4.99
N ALA A 64 -8.74 -11.17 6.28
CA ALA A 64 -9.48 -12.21 6.99
C ALA A 64 -10.98 -11.91 7.03
N MET A 65 -11.36 -10.67 7.35
CA MET A 65 -12.76 -10.23 7.33
C MET A 65 -13.42 -10.30 5.94
N ARG A 66 -12.64 -10.37 4.87
CA ARG A 66 -13.11 -10.49 3.48
C ARG A 66 -12.98 -11.90 2.91
N GLY A 67 -12.58 -12.88 3.75
CA GLY A 67 -12.41 -14.28 3.34
C GLY A 67 -11.23 -14.51 2.38
N LEU A 68 -10.27 -13.58 2.33
CA LEU A 68 -9.11 -13.64 1.44
C LEU A 68 -7.85 -14.17 2.12
N LEU A 69 -7.82 -14.22 3.46
CA LEU A 69 -6.59 -14.51 4.20
C LEU A 69 -6.01 -15.88 3.82
N ASP A 70 -6.82 -16.93 3.77
CA ASP A 70 -6.36 -18.29 3.46
C ASP A 70 -5.73 -18.36 2.07
N ARG A 71 -6.38 -17.77 1.05
CA ARG A 71 -5.84 -17.69 -0.33
C ARG A 71 -4.49 -16.98 -0.38
N ILE A 72 -4.31 -15.93 0.42
CA ILE A 72 -3.06 -15.16 0.48
C ILE A 72 -1.98 -15.93 1.25
N LEU A 73 -2.32 -16.63 2.32
CA LEU A 73 -1.39 -17.45 3.09
C LEU A 73 -0.76 -18.59 2.28
N GLU A 74 -1.46 -19.15 1.30
CA GLU A 74 -0.92 -20.18 0.39
C GLU A 74 0.30 -19.70 -0.41
N HIS A 75 0.44 -18.38 -0.61
CA HIS A 75 1.47 -17.78 -1.46
C HIS A 75 2.53 -16.99 -0.68
N GLY A 76 2.36 -16.84 0.62
CA GLY A 76 3.21 -16.02 1.46
C GLY A 76 4.01 -16.81 2.49
N ARG A 77 5.00 -16.14 3.09
CA ARG A 77 5.76 -16.68 4.22
C ARG A 77 5.53 -15.81 5.46
N GLN A 78 5.01 -16.41 6.51
CA GLN A 78 4.88 -15.76 7.80
C GLN A 78 6.26 -15.46 8.40
N ARG A 79 6.39 -14.30 9.02
CA ARG A 79 7.60 -13.85 9.70
C ARG A 79 7.22 -13.16 11.02
N PRO A 80 8.04 -13.26 12.06
CA PRO A 80 7.83 -12.52 13.30
C PRO A 80 7.76 -11.00 13.02
N VAL A 81 7.02 -10.28 13.84
CA VAL A 81 6.92 -8.80 13.78
C VAL A 81 8.12 -8.10 14.44
N GLY A 82 8.98 -8.83 15.15
CA GLY A 82 10.16 -8.28 15.81
C GLY A 82 11.16 -7.69 14.81
N GLY A 83 11.84 -6.61 15.21
CA GLY A 83 12.93 -6.00 14.44
C GLY A 83 12.51 -5.25 13.15
N ILE A 84 11.23 -4.96 12.94
CA ILE A 84 10.77 -4.26 11.73
C ILE A 84 10.99 -2.75 11.78
N PHE A 85 11.08 -2.15 12.97
CA PHE A 85 11.31 -0.72 13.10
C PHE A 85 12.76 -0.37 12.79
N ALA A 86 12.99 0.35 11.70
CA ALA A 86 14.29 0.78 11.22
C ALA A 86 15.33 -0.37 11.14
N ALA A 87 14.91 -1.62 11.06
CA ALA A 87 15.75 -2.82 11.17
C ALA A 87 16.60 -2.85 12.45
N ILE A 88 16.11 -2.31 13.55
CA ILE A 88 16.72 -2.46 14.89
C ILE A 88 16.32 -3.84 15.42
N PRO A 89 17.28 -4.73 15.76
CA PRO A 89 16.96 -6.05 16.31
C PRO A 89 16.15 -5.93 17.60
N ALA A 90 15.00 -6.58 17.63
CA ALA A 90 14.15 -6.70 18.80
C ALA A 90 13.30 -7.98 18.69
N PRO A 91 12.93 -8.62 19.79
CA PRO A 91 11.99 -9.74 19.76
C PRO A 91 10.60 -9.30 19.28
N ALA A 92 9.76 -10.23 18.90
CA ALA A 92 8.34 -9.94 18.77
C ALA A 92 7.76 -9.65 20.15
N PRO A 93 7.02 -8.55 20.38
CA PRO A 93 6.42 -8.28 21.68
C PRO A 93 5.26 -9.24 21.95
N ASP A 94 5.08 -9.57 23.22
CA ASP A 94 3.93 -10.36 23.67
C ASP A 94 2.66 -9.48 23.77
N GLY A 95 1.49 -10.12 23.72
CA GLY A 95 0.20 -9.49 24.02
C GLY A 95 -0.28 -8.45 23.00
N LEU A 96 0.10 -8.59 21.73
CA LEU A 96 -0.52 -7.84 20.66
C LEU A 96 -2.00 -8.23 20.54
N ASP A 97 -2.88 -7.22 20.48
CA ASP A 97 -4.34 -7.41 20.35
C ASP A 97 -4.69 -7.80 18.91
N THR A 98 -4.42 -9.04 18.56
CA THR A 98 -4.66 -9.58 17.21
C THR A 98 -4.69 -11.11 17.18
N GLY A 99 -5.46 -11.67 16.24
CA GLY A 99 -5.41 -13.10 15.91
C GLY A 99 -4.26 -13.46 14.94
N ASN A 100 -3.55 -12.46 14.37
CA ASN A 100 -2.53 -12.65 13.34
C ASN A 100 -1.21 -11.96 13.72
N PRO A 101 -0.50 -12.37 14.79
CA PRO A 101 0.68 -11.66 15.32
C PRO A 101 1.93 -11.89 14.46
N TYR A 102 1.83 -11.75 13.15
CA TYR A 102 2.92 -11.95 12.19
C TYR A 102 2.85 -10.98 11.02
N LEU A 103 3.94 -10.88 10.29
CA LEU A 103 3.98 -10.27 8.96
C LEU A 103 3.93 -11.37 7.91
N LEU A 104 3.32 -11.09 6.77
CA LEU A 104 3.33 -12.01 5.64
C LEU A 104 4.16 -11.43 4.50
N GLY A 105 5.32 -12.04 4.25
CA GLY A 105 6.13 -11.74 3.07
C GLY A 105 5.55 -12.44 1.84
N ILE A 106 5.16 -11.68 0.82
CA ILE A 106 4.49 -12.18 -0.38
C ILE A 106 4.89 -11.34 -1.60
N PRO A 107 5.03 -11.93 -2.81
CA PRO A 107 5.25 -11.13 -4.02
C PRO A 107 4.08 -10.19 -4.30
N GLN A 108 4.37 -8.91 -4.53
CA GLN A 108 3.34 -7.90 -4.80
C GLN A 108 2.43 -8.26 -5.98
N PRO A 109 2.91 -8.81 -7.11
CA PRO A 109 2.03 -9.22 -8.21
C PRO A 109 1.00 -10.27 -7.80
N VAL A 110 1.35 -11.17 -6.87
CA VAL A 110 0.40 -12.16 -6.33
C VAL A 110 -0.70 -11.48 -5.53
N VAL A 111 -0.35 -10.50 -4.69
CA VAL A 111 -1.35 -9.73 -3.93
C VAL A 111 -2.30 -9.00 -4.88
N ILE A 112 -1.77 -8.32 -5.90
CA ILE A 112 -2.58 -7.59 -6.89
C ILE A 112 -3.54 -8.56 -7.59
N ARG A 113 -3.02 -9.68 -8.11
CA ARG A 113 -3.81 -10.69 -8.80
C ARG A 113 -4.95 -11.23 -7.93
N LEU A 114 -4.67 -11.61 -6.69
CA LEU A 114 -5.69 -12.17 -5.79
C LEU A 114 -6.77 -11.14 -5.41
N LEU A 115 -6.39 -9.87 -5.24
CA LEU A 115 -7.35 -8.79 -4.98
C LEU A 115 -8.20 -8.47 -6.22
N GLU A 116 -7.60 -8.47 -7.41
CA GLU A 116 -8.31 -8.27 -8.68
C GLU A 116 -9.28 -9.40 -8.96
N GLU A 117 -8.82 -10.67 -8.86
CA GLU A 117 -9.67 -11.86 -8.99
C GLU A 117 -10.87 -11.77 -8.07
N HIS A 118 -10.66 -11.42 -6.80
CA HIS A 118 -11.74 -11.26 -5.82
C HIS A 118 -12.71 -10.13 -6.21
N ALA A 119 -12.22 -8.99 -6.66
CA ALA A 119 -13.08 -7.90 -7.12
C ALA A 119 -13.94 -8.32 -8.33
N VAL A 120 -13.36 -9.08 -9.27
CA VAL A 120 -14.06 -9.62 -10.44
C VAL A 120 -15.08 -10.70 -10.03
N GLU A 121 -14.74 -11.61 -9.12
CA GLU A 121 -15.66 -12.60 -8.53
C GLU A 121 -16.89 -11.92 -7.91
N LEU A 122 -16.71 -10.75 -7.29
CA LEU A 122 -17.79 -9.93 -6.75
C LEU A 122 -18.55 -9.12 -7.82
N GLY A 123 -18.10 -9.13 -9.08
CA GLY A 123 -18.75 -8.49 -10.22
C GLY A 123 -18.22 -7.11 -10.58
N ALA A 124 -17.01 -6.72 -10.17
CA ALA A 124 -16.32 -5.56 -10.71
C ALA A 124 -15.92 -5.80 -12.18
N GLN A 125 -15.96 -4.76 -13.00
CA GLN A 125 -15.40 -4.80 -14.34
C GLN A 125 -14.01 -4.19 -14.32
N VAL A 126 -13.02 -4.88 -14.89
CA VAL A 126 -11.65 -4.38 -15.06
C VAL A 126 -11.36 -4.27 -16.56
N ARG A 127 -10.80 -3.13 -16.98
CA ARG A 127 -10.32 -2.88 -18.33
C ARG A 127 -8.84 -2.54 -18.30
N SER A 128 -8.00 -3.46 -18.74
CA SER A 128 -6.56 -3.27 -18.92
C SER A 128 -6.25 -2.54 -20.22
N GLY A 129 -5.11 -1.87 -20.31
CA GLY A 129 -4.71 -1.05 -21.45
C GLY A 129 -5.52 0.23 -21.60
N CYS A 130 -6.22 0.68 -20.58
CA CYS A 130 -7.15 1.79 -20.60
C CYS A 130 -6.72 2.91 -19.65
N ALA A 131 -5.80 3.75 -20.10
CA ALA A 131 -5.27 4.85 -19.28
C ALA A 131 -6.27 6.02 -19.19
N VAL A 132 -6.52 6.50 -17.96
CA VAL A 132 -7.23 7.77 -17.74
C VAL A 132 -6.29 8.93 -18.06
N VAL A 133 -6.69 9.81 -18.97
CA VAL A 133 -5.91 10.99 -19.38
C VAL A 133 -6.52 12.30 -18.90
N GLY A 134 -7.82 12.33 -18.62
CA GLY A 134 -8.53 13.50 -18.16
C GLY A 134 -9.91 13.17 -17.59
N PHE A 135 -10.56 14.16 -17.03
CA PHE A 135 -11.95 14.10 -16.61
C PHE A 135 -12.54 15.50 -16.43
N GLU A 136 -13.86 15.56 -16.47
CA GLU A 136 -14.68 16.71 -16.10
C GLU A 136 -15.71 16.27 -15.07
N GLN A 137 -16.06 17.11 -14.10
CA GLN A 137 -17.13 16.83 -13.15
C GLN A 137 -18.17 17.94 -13.12
N ASP A 138 -19.41 17.56 -12.82
CA ASP A 138 -20.53 18.44 -12.59
C ASP A 138 -21.34 17.99 -11.36
N ASP A 139 -22.50 18.62 -11.14
CA ASP A 139 -23.34 18.32 -9.95
C ASP A 139 -23.92 16.89 -9.99
N GLU A 140 -23.96 16.24 -11.13
CA GLU A 140 -24.54 14.91 -11.28
C GLU A 140 -23.48 13.80 -11.28
N GLY A 141 -22.28 14.04 -11.87
CA GLY A 141 -21.28 12.98 -12.01
C GLY A 141 -19.93 13.45 -12.55
N VAL A 142 -19.15 12.45 -12.98
CA VAL A 142 -17.82 12.63 -13.57
C VAL A 142 -17.78 11.98 -14.94
N THR A 143 -17.29 12.70 -15.94
CA THR A 143 -16.99 12.17 -17.28
C THR A 143 -15.49 11.95 -17.39
N VAL A 144 -15.07 10.70 -17.46
CA VAL A 144 -13.66 10.29 -17.57
C VAL A 144 -13.30 10.13 -19.02
N GLU A 145 -12.14 10.66 -19.43
CA GLU A 145 -11.55 10.51 -20.74
C GLU A 145 -10.38 9.54 -20.70
N THR A 146 -10.36 8.58 -21.63
CA THR A 146 -9.32 7.56 -21.74
C THR A 146 -8.40 7.85 -22.94
N ALA A 147 -7.20 7.29 -22.92
CA ALA A 147 -6.18 7.53 -23.95
C ALA A 147 -6.61 7.11 -25.36
N ASP A 148 -7.54 6.17 -25.49
CA ASP A 148 -8.15 5.76 -26.75
C ASP A 148 -9.34 6.67 -27.19
N GLY A 149 -9.57 7.78 -26.47
CA GLY A 149 -10.59 8.78 -26.78
C GLY A 149 -12.01 8.41 -26.34
N GLN A 150 -12.21 7.34 -25.57
CA GLN A 150 -13.53 7.05 -25.01
C GLN A 150 -13.88 8.05 -23.90
N ARG A 151 -15.16 8.37 -23.78
CA ARG A 151 -15.73 9.18 -22.69
C ARG A 151 -16.71 8.31 -21.89
N LEU A 152 -16.40 8.09 -20.62
CA LEU A 152 -17.14 7.22 -19.71
C LEU A 152 -17.74 8.05 -18.58
N ARG A 153 -19.03 7.86 -18.29
CA ARG A 153 -19.75 8.61 -17.25
C ARG A 153 -19.99 7.76 -16.01
N SER A 154 -19.69 8.32 -14.83
CA SER A 154 -19.98 7.71 -13.54
C SER A 154 -20.43 8.75 -12.52
N ARG A 155 -20.97 8.31 -11.38
CA ARG A 155 -21.33 9.21 -10.27
C ARG A 155 -20.10 9.71 -9.53
N TYR A 156 -19.06 8.87 -9.43
CA TYR A 156 -17.79 9.18 -8.76
C TYR A 156 -16.59 8.64 -9.54
N LEU A 157 -15.45 9.32 -9.40
CA LEU A 157 -14.14 8.85 -9.83
C LEU A 157 -13.23 8.71 -8.60
N VAL A 158 -12.50 7.60 -8.50
CA VAL A 158 -11.47 7.43 -7.48
C VAL A 158 -10.12 7.21 -8.15
N GLY A 159 -9.15 8.10 -7.87
CA GLY A 159 -7.77 7.96 -8.29
C GLY A 159 -7.01 7.01 -7.38
N CYS A 160 -6.68 5.82 -7.90
CA CYS A 160 -5.77 4.83 -7.32
C CYS A 160 -4.57 4.60 -8.26
N ASP A 161 -4.23 5.61 -9.06
CA ASP A 161 -3.31 5.59 -10.20
C ASP A 161 -1.85 5.89 -9.83
N GLY A 162 -1.52 5.69 -8.55
CA GLY A 162 -0.15 5.67 -8.04
C GLY A 162 0.48 7.05 -7.87
N ALA A 163 1.77 7.06 -7.54
CA ALA A 163 2.54 8.25 -7.16
C ALA A 163 2.50 9.39 -8.20
N ARG A 164 2.44 9.04 -9.49
CA ARG A 164 2.35 9.99 -10.61
C ARG A 164 0.90 10.26 -11.03
N SER A 165 -0.04 10.14 -10.13
CA SER A 165 -1.49 10.22 -10.37
C SER A 165 -1.88 11.31 -11.36
N THR A 166 -2.53 10.90 -12.45
CA THR A 166 -3.16 11.80 -13.42
C THR A 166 -4.40 12.42 -12.80
N VAL A 167 -5.19 11.61 -12.05
CA VAL A 167 -6.40 12.10 -11.38
C VAL A 167 -6.07 13.25 -10.43
N ARG A 168 -5.06 13.11 -9.55
CA ARG A 168 -4.65 14.19 -8.64
C ARG A 168 -4.23 15.45 -9.39
N ARG A 169 -3.44 15.32 -10.48
CA ARG A 169 -2.95 16.47 -11.27
C ARG A 169 -4.07 17.22 -11.97
N VAL A 170 -4.98 16.49 -12.60
CA VAL A 170 -6.14 17.10 -13.30
C VAL A 170 -7.08 17.77 -12.28
N LEU A 171 -7.23 17.16 -11.09
CA LEU A 171 -8.02 17.71 -9.99
C LEU A 171 -7.43 19.02 -9.41
N GLY A 172 -6.15 19.29 -9.69
CA GLY A 172 -5.45 20.45 -9.17
C GLY A 172 -5.13 20.41 -7.68
N VAL A 173 -5.19 19.22 -7.05
CA VAL A 173 -4.87 19.04 -5.62
C VAL A 173 -3.37 19.18 -5.40
N GLY A 174 -2.98 20.03 -4.45
CA GLY A 174 -1.60 20.17 -4.01
C GLY A 174 -1.04 18.86 -3.45
N PHE A 175 0.25 18.66 -3.68
CA PHE A 175 0.98 17.48 -3.20
C PHE A 175 2.27 17.91 -2.50
N PRO A 176 2.15 18.70 -1.41
CA PRO A 176 3.30 19.20 -0.68
C PRO A 176 4.11 18.08 -0.04
N GLY A 177 5.34 18.41 0.29
CA GLY A 177 6.30 17.54 0.96
C GLY A 177 7.68 17.63 0.36
N GLU A 178 8.51 16.63 0.64
CA GLU A 178 9.91 16.59 0.28
C GLU A 178 10.12 15.89 -1.05
N PRO A 179 10.87 16.50 -1.98
CA PRO A 179 11.31 15.81 -3.19
C PRO A 179 12.25 14.66 -2.82
N SER A 180 12.44 13.71 -3.71
CA SER A 180 13.47 12.70 -3.50
C SER A 180 14.85 13.35 -3.49
N ARG A 181 15.64 12.99 -2.49
CA ARG A 181 17.05 13.36 -2.37
C ARG A 181 17.95 12.20 -2.75
N ASN A 182 17.51 10.98 -2.48
CA ASN A 182 18.28 9.78 -2.75
C ASN A 182 17.41 8.81 -3.57
N ASP A 183 18.02 8.23 -4.58
CA ASP A 183 17.43 7.13 -5.30
C ASP A 183 18.08 5.81 -4.86
N THR A 184 17.31 4.74 -4.95
CA THR A 184 17.77 3.39 -4.66
C THR A 184 17.54 2.55 -5.91
N LEU A 185 18.55 1.78 -6.29
CA LEU A 185 18.45 0.74 -7.30
C LEU A 185 18.04 -0.56 -6.63
N MET A 186 17.08 -1.26 -7.20
CA MET A 186 16.66 -2.59 -6.76
C MET A 186 16.42 -3.47 -7.97
N GLY A 187 16.99 -4.68 -7.92
CA GLY A 187 16.81 -5.64 -9.00
C GLY A 187 17.01 -7.07 -8.54
N GLU A 188 16.70 -8.01 -9.41
CA GLU A 188 16.99 -9.43 -9.25
C GLU A 188 17.85 -9.90 -10.41
N MET A 189 18.97 -10.51 -10.07
CA MET A 189 20.00 -10.94 -11.03
C MET A 189 20.81 -12.10 -10.47
N GLU A 190 21.55 -12.76 -11.33
CA GLU A 190 22.50 -13.79 -10.93
C GLU A 190 23.83 -13.17 -10.49
N VAL A 191 24.60 -13.87 -9.64
CA VAL A 191 25.94 -13.48 -9.19
C VAL A 191 26.91 -14.63 -9.41
N SER A 192 28.17 -14.32 -9.76
CA SER A 192 29.21 -15.33 -10.05
C SER A 192 30.05 -15.70 -8.83
N VAL A 193 29.96 -14.93 -7.74
CA VAL A 193 30.74 -15.18 -6.52
C VAL A 193 30.15 -16.32 -5.70
N PRO A 194 30.97 -17.23 -5.13
CA PRO A 194 30.50 -18.32 -4.27
C PRO A 194 29.66 -17.81 -3.09
N PRO A 195 28.58 -18.54 -2.68
CA PRO A 195 27.66 -18.07 -1.63
C PRO A 195 28.30 -17.71 -0.31
N HIS A 196 29.35 -18.43 0.12
CA HIS A 196 30.04 -18.17 1.40
C HIS A 196 30.87 -16.88 1.37
N GLU A 197 31.55 -16.58 0.25
CA GLU A 197 32.30 -15.34 0.04
C GLU A 197 31.34 -14.15 -0.05
N LEU A 198 30.23 -14.32 -0.78
CA LEU A 198 29.19 -13.33 -0.88
C LEU A 198 28.61 -12.98 0.49
N ALA A 199 28.24 -13.98 1.29
CA ALA A 199 27.66 -13.78 2.61
C ALA A 199 28.60 -13.03 3.57
N ALA A 200 29.89 -13.39 3.56
CA ALA A 200 30.91 -12.73 4.40
C ALA A 200 31.07 -11.25 4.00
N LYS A 201 31.18 -10.97 2.70
CA LYS A 201 31.35 -9.59 2.21
C LYS A 201 30.10 -8.73 2.45
N VAL A 202 28.90 -9.29 2.25
CA VAL A 202 27.64 -8.59 2.56
C VAL A 202 27.53 -8.28 4.05
N ALA A 203 27.93 -9.19 4.94
CA ALA A 203 27.93 -8.98 6.37
C ALA A 203 28.85 -7.78 6.75
N GLU A 204 30.07 -7.74 6.21
CA GLU A 204 31.03 -6.65 6.39
C GLU A 204 30.44 -5.29 5.97
N ILE A 205 29.87 -5.21 4.76
CA ILE A 205 29.30 -3.97 4.24
C ILE A 205 28.13 -3.50 5.11
N ARG A 206 27.29 -4.42 5.56
CA ARG A 206 26.13 -4.09 6.39
C ARG A 206 26.46 -3.66 7.81
N GLU A 207 27.69 -3.75 8.25
CA GLU A 207 28.13 -3.11 9.49
C GLU A 207 28.05 -1.57 9.36
N THR A 208 28.38 -1.04 8.21
CA THR A 208 28.44 0.40 7.93
C THR A 208 27.27 0.92 7.09
N ASP A 209 26.77 0.15 6.11
CA ASP A 209 25.59 0.52 5.30
C ASP A 209 24.44 -0.46 5.49
N LYS A 210 23.48 -0.08 6.34
CA LYS A 210 22.27 -0.89 6.62
C LYS A 210 21.30 -0.96 5.45
N ARG A 211 21.41 -0.09 4.45
CA ARG A 211 20.56 -0.05 3.27
C ARG A 211 21.03 -1.02 2.18
N PHE A 212 22.30 -1.45 2.25
CA PHE A 212 22.84 -2.44 1.31
C PHE A 212 22.19 -3.80 1.51
N ILE A 213 21.61 -4.37 0.45
CA ILE A 213 21.06 -5.72 0.43
C ILE A 213 21.60 -6.44 -0.80
N LEU A 214 22.21 -7.58 -0.57
CA LEU A 214 22.54 -8.55 -1.61
C LEU A 214 22.32 -9.94 -0.99
N GLY A 215 21.35 -10.69 -1.49
CA GLY A 215 21.04 -11.99 -0.92
C GLY A 215 20.14 -12.84 -1.80
N PRO A 216 20.15 -14.16 -1.61
CA PRO A 216 19.42 -15.10 -2.46
C PRO A 216 17.90 -14.95 -2.30
N VAL A 217 17.19 -15.09 -3.43
CA VAL A 217 15.71 -15.13 -3.49
C VAL A 217 15.21 -16.48 -4.02
N GLY A 218 16.09 -17.35 -4.44
CA GLY A 218 15.81 -18.68 -4.99
C GLY A 218 16.37 -18.84 -6.42
N ASP A 219 16.46 -20.06 -6.90
CA ASP A 219 16.84 -20.40 -8.28
C ASP A 219 18.16 -19.76 -8.77
N GLY A 220 19.15 -19.62 -7.89
CA GLY A 220 20.43 -18.97 -8.24
C GLY A 220 20.37 -17.46 -8.34
N VAL A 221 19.21 -16.86 -8.18
CA VAL A 221 18.98 -15.42 -8.29
C VAL A 221 19.12 -14.72 -6.95
N HIS A 222 19.66 -13.51 -6.99
CA HIS A 222 19.91 -12.68 -5.84
C HIS A 222 19.16 -11.32 -5.99
N ARG A 223 18.60 -10.84 -4.90
CA ARG A 223 18.09 -9.46 -4.83
C ARG A 223 19.23 -8.54 -4.46
N VAL A 224 19.39 -7.50 -5.27
CA VAL A 224 20.35 -6.41 -5.07
C VAL A 224 19.58 -5.14 -4.76
N VAL A 225 19.93 -4.48 -3.65
CA VAL A 225 19.44 -3.14 -3.31
C VAL A 225 20.64 -2.29 -2.92
N VAL A 226 20.88 -1.23 -3.68
CA VAL A 226 22.00 -0.32 -3.48
C VAL A 226 21.57 1.13 -3.69
N PRO A 227 22.20 2.13 -3.01
CA PRO A 227 22.02 3.53 -3.34
C PRO A 227 22.39 3.80 -4.80
N ALA A 228 21.64 4.67 -5.48
CA ALA A 228 22.05 5.19 -6.78
C ALA A 228 23.13 6.28 -6.62
N ALA A 229 23.97 6.49 -7.65
CA ALA A 229 25.03 7.51 -7.64
C ALA A 229 24.49 8.93 -7.45
N ALA A 230 23.32 9.20 -8.04
CA ALA A 230 22.62 10.48 -7.94
C ALA A 230 21.12 10.24 -8.13
N ALA A 231 20.30 11.21 -7.71
CA ALA A 231 18.90 11.26 -8.09
C ALA A 231 18.84 11.49 -9.62
N GLY A 232 18.34 10.51 -10.36
CA GLY A 232 18.27 10.53 -11.82
C GLY A 232 16.87 10.76 -12.36
N ASP A 233 16.77 10.87 -13.68
CA ASP A 233 15.47 10.83 -14.34
C ASP A 233 14.88 9.41 -14.19
N ARG A 234 13.78 9.31 -13.46
CA ARG A 234 13.07 8.04 -13.22
C ARG A 234 12.19 7.62 -14.40
N ALA A 235 12.18 8.39 -15.45
CA ALA A 235 11.52 8.00 -16.69
C ALA A 235 12.32 6.93 -17.43
N GLU A 236 13.65 6.89 -17.23
CA GLU A 236 14.50 5.87 -17.80
C GLU A 236 14.71 4.73 -16.78
N PRO A 237 14.46 3.45 -17.18
CA PRO A 237 14.76 2.32 -16.32
C PRO A 237 16.28 2.22 -16.10
N PRO A 238 16.73 1.80 -14.89
CA PRO A 238 18.16 1.60 -14.65
C PRO A 238 18.69 0.43 -15.48
N THR A 239 19.95 0.49 -15.80
CA THR A 239 20.70 -0.55 -16.53
C THR A 239 21.45 -1.46 -15.56
N LEU A 240 21.94 -2.62 -16.04
CA LEU A 240 22.84 -3.48 -15.25
C LEU A 240 24.14 -2.75 -14.90
N GLU A 241 24.66 -1.93 -15.82
CA GLU A 241 25.87 -1.12 -15.60
C GLU A 241 25.72 -0.15 -14.42
N ASP A 242 24.54 0.43 -14.21
CA ASP A 242 24.26 1.26 -13.03
C ASP A 242 24.48 0.46 -11.73
N PHE A 243 24.02 -0.81 -11.70
CA PHE A 243 24.21 -1.69 -10.54
C PHE A 243 25.69 -2.07 -10.36
N GLU A 244 26.37 -2.47 -11.42
CA GLU A 244 27.79 -2.81 -11.37
C GLU A 244 28.63 -1.65 -10.83
N GLN A 245 28.36 -0.45 -11.33
CA GLN A 245 29.09 0.76 -10.89
C GLN A 245 28.87 1.02 -9.39
N GLN A 246 27.63 0.92 -8.91
CA GLN A 246 27.30 1.15 -7.49
C GLN A 246 27.88 0.03 -6.60
N LEU A 247 27.80 -1.21 -7.02
CA LEU A 247 28.39 -2.33 -6.30
C LEU A 247 29.91 -2.18 -6.18
N ARG A 248 30.63 -1.81 -7.26
CA ARG A 248 32.08 -1.53 -7.22
C ARG A 248 32.39 -0.34 -6.28
N ALA A 249 31.57 0.71 -6.29
CA ALA A 249 31.77 1.88 -5.41
C ALA A 249 31.62 1.53 -3.93
N ILE A 250 30.67 0.68 -3.56
CA ILE A 250 30.35 0.35 -2.17
C ILE A 250 31.17 -0.85 -1.68
N ALA A 251 31.30 -1.89 -2.48
CA ALA A 251 31.87 -3.17 -2.08
C ALA A 251 33.30 -3.42 -2.59
N GLY A 252 33.79 -2.57 -3.52
CA GLY A 252 35.04 -2.80 -4.25
C GLY A 252 34.94 -3.89 -5.34
N THR A 253 33.78 -4.47 -5.54
CA THR A 253 33.48 -5.53 -6.53
C THR A 253 32.04 -5.43 -6.96
N ASP A 254 31.74 -5.86 -8.19
CA ASP A 254 30.38 -6.03 -8.69
C ASP A 254 29.79 -7.41 -8.41
N PHE A 255 30.51 -8.30 -7.74
CA PHE A 255 30.15 -9.69 -7.47
C PHE A 255 29.86 -10.53 -8.72
N GLY A 256 30.26 -10.07 -9.90
CA GLY A 256 29.95 -10.68 -11.17
C GLY A 256 28.46 -10.78 -11.43
N VAL A 257 27.72 -9.68 -11.21
CA VAL A 257 26.27 -9.62 -11.48
C VAL A 257 26.02 -9.75 -12.98
N HIS A 258 25.01 -10.56 -13.33
CA HIS A 258 24.62 -10.80 -14.72
C HIS A 258 23.16 -11.27 -14.80
N SER A 259 22.66 -11.46 -16.03
CA SER A 259 21.32 -12.02 -16.31
C SER A 259 20.21 -11.38 -15.47
N PRO A 260 20.00 -10.04 -15.53
CA PRO A 260 18.97 -9.40 -14.74
C PRO A 260 17.58 -9.89 -15.15
N ARG A 261 16.78 -10.31 -14.17
CA ARG A 261 15.36 -10.63 -14.37
C ARG A 261 14.51 -9.36 -14.46
N TRP A 262 14.83 -8.40 -13.60
CA TRP A 262 14.24 -7.06 -13.61
C TRP A 262 15.14 -6.08 -12.88
N LEU A 263 15.02 -4.80 -13.26
CA LEU A 263 15.73 -3.68 -12.66
C LEU A 263 14.71 -2.55 -12.38
N SER A 264 14.89 -1.84 -11.29
CA SER A 264 14.01 -0.75 -10.85
C SER A 264 14.78 0.32 -10.10
N ARG A 265 14.28 1.56 -10.18
CA ARG A 265 14.76 2.72 -9.43
C ARG A 265 13.59 3.34 -8.68
N PHE A 266 13.78 3.65 -7.41
CA PHE A 266 12.80 4.38 -6.62
C PHE A 266 13.49 5.38 -5.70
N GLY A 267 12.78 6.42 -5.30
CA GLY A 267 13.29 7.45 -4.44
C GLY A 267 12.63 7.50 -3.07
N ASP A 268 13.13 8.43 -2.26
CA ASP A 268 12.71 8.68 -0.90
C ASP A 268 11.76 9.90 -0.76
N ALA A 269 11.11 10.31 -1.86
CA ALA A 269 10.14 11.40 -1.80
C ALA A 269 9.05 11.13 -0.78
N THR A 270 8.70 12.15 0.00
CA THR A 270 7.64 12.09 1.00
C THR A 270 6.65 13.20 0.75
N ARG A 271 5.43 12.86 0.33
CA ARG A 271 4.39 13.83 -0.05
C ARG A 271 3.02 13.35 0.39
N LEU A 272 2.16 14.32 0.73
CA LEU A 272 0.79 14.09 1.16
C LEU A 272 -0.14 15.06 0.42
N ALA A 273 -1.20 14.56 -0.19
CA ALA A 273 -2.19 15.40 -0.87
C ALA A 273 -2.96 16.25 0.14
N ASP A 274 -3.14 17.55 -0.18
CA ASP A 274 -3.86 18.48 0.70
C ASP A 274 -5.31 18.04 0.94
N HIS A 275 -5.92 17.46 -0.10
CA HIS A 275 -7.30 16.98 -0.06
C HIS A 275 -7.41 15.59 -0.68
N TYR A 276 -8.17 14.71 -0.01
CA TYR A 276 -8.50 13.37 -0.49
C TYR A 276 -9.80 13.35 -1.28
N ARG A 277 -10.55 14.45 -1.24
CA ARG A 277 -11.81 14.62 -1.97
C ARG A 277 -11.99 16.05 -2.48
N VAL A 278 -12.37 16.19 -3.75
CA VAL A 278 -12.88 17.44 -4.32
C VAL A 278 -14.13 17.12 -5.16
N GLY A 279 -15.29 17.52 -4.66
CA GLY A 279 -16.56 17.20 -5.29
C GLY A 279 -16.82 15.69 -5.34
N ARG A 280 -16.86 15.15 -6.57
CA ARG A 280 -17.12 13.74 -6.87
C ARG A 280 -15.86 12.92 -7.18
N VAL A 281 -14.70 13.54 -7.04
CA VAL A 281 -13.41 12.88 -7.30
C VAL A 281 -12.66 12.70 -6.00
N LEU A 282 -12.18 11.46 -5.76
CA LEU A 282 -11.45 11.08 -4.54
C LEU A 282 -10.08 10.49 -4.90
N LEU A 283 -9.17 10.49 -3.94
CA LEU A 283 -7.81 9.92 -4.06
C LEU A 283 -7.60 8.88 -2.96
N ALA A 284 -6.90 7.78 -3.29
CA ALA A 284 -6.55 6.75 -2.32
C ALA A 284 -5.17 6.14 -2.64
N GLY A 285 -4.48 5.62 -1.63
CA GLY A 285 -3.16 5.02 -1.75
C GLY A 285 -2.12 6.02 -2.26
N ASP A 286 -1.19 5.57 -3.10
CA ASP A 286 -0.07 6.39 -3.60
C ASP A 286 -0.52 7.63 -4.40
N ALA A 287 -1.76 7.67 -4.88
CA ALA A 287 -2.33 8.89 -5.48
C ALA A 287 -2.52 10.00 -4.44
N ALA A 288 -2.74 9.65 -3.17
CA ALA A 288 -2.95 10.57 -2.07
C ALA A 288 -1.69 10.78 -1.19
N HIS A 289 -0.80 9.79 -1.09
CA HIS A 289 0.38 9.86 -0.24
C HIS A 289 1.51 8.96 -0.74
N ILE A 290 2.73 9.45 -0.69
CA ILE A 290 3.95 8.69 -0.99
C ILE A 290 4.99 8.88 0.09
N HIS A 291 5.78 7.87 0.33
CA HIS A 291 6.86 7.88 1.31
C HIS A 291 7.91 6.80 0.98
N PRO A 292 9.11 6.86 1.57
CA PRO A 292 10.12 5.81 1.44
C PRO A 292 9.56 4.45 1.89
N PRO A 293 10.03 3.33 1.31
CA PRO A 293 9.51 2.00 1.63
C PRO A 293 9.94 1.47 3.01
N ALA A 294 10.38 2.34 3.92
CA ALA A 294 10.80 1.99 5.27
C ALA A 294 9.66 1.33 6.05
N GLY A 295 9.92 0.15 6.58
CA GLY A 295 8.94 -0.65 7.30
C GLY A 295 7.81 -1.25 6.43
N GLY A 296 7.81 -1.09 5.10
CA GLY A 296 6.84 -1.73 4.20
C GLY A 296 5.39 -1.23 4.33
N GLN A 297 5.18 0.04 4.70
CA GLN A 297 3.87 0.56 5.11
C GLN A 297 2.94 0.97 3.95
N GLY A 298 3.47 1.33 2.76
CA GLY A 298 2.69 1.98 1.70
C GLY A 298 1.51 1.16 1.18
N LEU A 299 1.74 -0.09 0.77
CA LEU A 299 0.66 -0.98 0.32
C LEU A 299 -0.39 -1.17 1.42
N ASN A 300 0.06 -1.37 2.66
CA ASN A 300 -0.83 -1.57 3.81
C ASN A 300 -1.71 -0.34 4.08
N LEU A 301 -1.14 0.86 3.96
CA LEU A 301 -1.87 2.13 4.13
C LEU A 301 -2.93 2.28 3.04
N GLY A 302 -2.59 1.97 1.76
CA GLY A 302 -3.52 2.03 0.64
C GLY A 302 -4.67 1.03 0.73
N VAL A 303 -4.41 -0.20 1.20
CA VAL A 303 -5.47 -1.20 1.47
C VAL A 303 -6.42 -0.69 2.55
N GLN A 304 -5.90 -0.08 3.61
CA GLN A 304 -6.74 0.50 4.67
C GLN A 304 -7.54 1.72 4.17
N ASP A 305 -6.98 2.54 3.27
CA ASP A 305 -7.73 3.63 2.63
C ASP A 305 -8.90 3.07 1.83
N ALA A 306 -8.65 2.02 1.04
CA ALA A 306 -9.66 1.37 0.21
C ALA A 306 -10.84 0.84 1.05
N VAL A 307 -10.53 0.17 2.17
CA VAL A 307 -11.58 -0.34 3.08
C VAL A 307 -12.34 0.81 3.74
N ASN A 308 -11.65 1.84 4.24
CA ASN A 308 -12.30 2.98 4.88
C ASN A 308 -13.19 3.76 3.91
N LEU A 309 -12.74 3.95 2.66
CA LEU A 309 -13.49 4.65 1.63
C LEU A 309 -14.65 3.84 1.07
N GLY A 310 -14.44 2.54 0.82
CA GLY A 310 -15.35 1.71 0.04
C GLY A 310 -16.76 1.67 0.60
N TRP A 311 -16.91 1.31 1.88
CA TRP A 311 -18.23 1.26 2.51
C TRP A 311 -18.88 2.64 2.67
N LYS A 312 -18.10 3.70 2.93
CA LYS A 312 -18.62 5.08 3.06
C LYS A 312 -19.15 5.60 1.73
N LEU A 313 -18.40 5.35 0.65
CA LEU A 313 -18.79 5.75 -0.68
C LEU A 313 -20.04 4.96 -1.15
N ALA A 314 -20.08 3.66 -0.89
CA ALA A 314 -21.26 2.84 -1.15
C ALA A 314 -22.49 3.31 -0.37
N ALA A 315 -22.35 3.55 0.95
CA ALA A 315 -23.43 4.05 1.80
C ALA A 315 -23.97 5.40 1.30
N HIS A 316 -23.08 6.29 0.86
CA HIS A 316 -23.46 7.57 0.27
C HIS A 316 -24.19 7.39 -1.08
N ILE A 317 -23.69 6.51 -1.96
CA ILE A 317 -24.30 6.22 -3.26
C ILE A 317 -25.72 5.67 -3.11
N HIS A 318 -25.94 4.78 -2.16
CA HIS A 318 -27.24 4.16 -1.88
C HIS A 318 -28.16 4.99 -1.00
N GLY A 319 -27.71 6.15 -0.51
CA GLY A 319 -28.50 7.01 0.37
C GLY A 319 -28.72 6.45 1.76
N TRP A 320 -27.88 5.51 2.23
CA TRP A 320 -28.01 4.91 3.57
C TRP A 320 -27.38 5.76 4.67
N ALA A 321 -26.59 6.76 4.30
CA ALA A 321 -25.88 7.60 5.24
C ALA A 321 -25.96 9.08 4.84
N PRO A 322 -25.83 10.00 5.81
CA PRO A 322 -25.76 11.42 5.53
C PRO A 322 -24.54 11.75 4.67
N GLN A 323 -24.64 12.83 3.93
CA GLN A 323 -23.55 13.29 3.03
C GLN A 323 -22.24 13.52 3.77
N THR A 324 -22.30 13.94 5.04
CA THR A 324 -21.14 14.19 5.90
C THR A 324 -20.31 12.93 6.20
N LEU A 325 -20.88 11.73 6.06
CA LEU A 325 -20.13 10.49 6.28
C LEU A 325 -18.95 10.36 5.31
N LEU A 326 -19.13 10.72 4.04
CA LEU A 326 -18.06 10.60 3.06
C LEU A 326 -16.91 11.58 3.35
N ASP A 327 -17.20 12.73 4.01
CA ASP A 327 -16.17 13.69 4.41
C ASP A 327 -15.27 13.15 5.53
N THR A 328 -15.76 12.17 6.32
CA THR A 328 -14.94 11.52 7.35
C THR A 328 -13.79 10.68 6.76
N TYR A 329 -13.84 10.32 5.49
CA TYR A 329 -12.71 9.66 4.83
C TYR A 329 -11.41 10.47 4.97
N GLN A 330 -11.46 11.75 4.66
CA GLN A 330 -10.30 12.63 4.82
C GLN A 330 -9.93 12.82 6.30
N THR A 331 -10.89 13.11 7.17
CA THR A 331 -10.60 13.38 8.59
C THR A 331 -10.04 12.17 9.33
N GLU A 332 -10.36 10.96 8.88
CA GLU A 332 -9.84 9.73 9.44
C GLU A 332 -8.52 9.29 8.80
N ARG A 333 -8.38 9.39 7.46
CA ARG A 333 -7.24 8.80 6.76
C ARG A 333 -6.06 9.74 6.56
N HIS A 334 -6.30 11.02 6.33
CA HIS A 334 -5.23 12.00 6.14
C HIS A 334 -4.28 12.12 7.37
N PRO A 335 -4.77 12.20 8.63
CA PRO A 335 -3.89 12.21 9.80
C PRO A 335 -3.08 10.91 9.96
N ILE A 336 -3.67 9.76 9.60
CA ILE A 336 -2.97 8.48 9.65
C ILE A 336 -1.84 8.45 8.62
N ALA A 337 -2.10 8.90 7.39
CA ALA A 337 -1.06 9.03 6.37
C ALA A 337 0.06 9.96 6.85
N ALA A 338 -0.26 11.13 7.41
CA ALA A 338 0.74 12.05 7.98
C ALA A 338 1.63 11.35 9.03
N ARG A 339 1.03 10.57 9.95
CA ARG A 339 1.76 9.77 10.95
C ARG A 339 2.67 8.71 10.31
N VAL A 340 2.23 8.05 9.24
CA VAL A 340 3.05 7.08 8.51
C VAL A 340 4.22 7.77 7.83
N LEU A 341 4.01 8.94 7.22
CA LEU A 341 5.07 9.74 6.61
C LEU A 341 6.13 10.12 7.64
N ASP A 342 5.74 10.59 8.83
CA ASP A 342 6.68 10.93 9.91
C ASP A 342 7.42 9.69 10.43
N ASN A 343 6.71 8.56 10.55
CA ASN A 343 7.31 7.31 10.97
C ASN A 343 8.38 6.83 9.97
N THR A 344 8.10 6.92 8.68
CA THR A 344 9.06 6.52 7.64
C THR A 344 10.25 7.47 7.55
N ARG A 345 10.08 8.79 7.75
CA ARG A 345 11.19 9.73 7.89
C ARG A 345 12.12 9.35 9.04
N ALA A 346 11.54 9.09 10.22
CA ALA A 346 12.33 8.68 11.39
C ALA A 346 13.12 7.39 11.12
N GLN A 347 12.50 6.40 10.47
CA GLN A 347 13.16 5.15 10.14
C GLN A 347 14.31 5.34 9.13
N VAL A 348 14.13 6.18 8.12
CA VAL A 348 15.16 6.49 7.12
C VAL A 348 16.34 7.22 7.79
N GLU A 349 16.07 8.19 8.65
CA GLU A 349 17.08 8.91 9.39
C GLU A 349 17.92 7.97 10.28
N LEU A 350 17.28 7.04 10.98
CA LEU A 350 17.95 6.03 11.81
C LEU A 350 18.80 5.02 11.01
N GLN A 351 18.63 4.95 9.69
CA GLN A 351 19.45 4.13 8.80
C GLN A 351 20.66 4.86 8.23
N SER A 352 20.78 6.18 8.48
CA SER A 352 21.93 6.98 8.10
C SER A 352 23.21 6.46 8.78
N ALA A 353 24.34 6.49 8.06
CA ALA A 353 25.65 6.12 8.60
C ALA A 353 26.29 7.23 9.46
N GLU A 354 25.70 8.41 9.50
CA GLU A 354 26.21 9.56 10.25
C GLU A 354 26.26 9.28 11.77
N PRO A 355 27.27 9.80 12.50
CA PRO A 355 27.45 9.52 13.93
C PRO A 355 26.25 9.89 14.81
N GLY A 356 25.57 11.01 14.51
CA GLY A 356 24.39 11.48 15.25
C GLY A 356 23.22 10.48 15.17
N PRO A 357 22.67 10.19 13.98
CA PRO A 357 21.65 9.18 13.78
C PRO A 357 22.00 7.82 14.36
N GLN A 358 23.27 7.38 14.22
CA GLN A 358 23.73 6.12 14.79
C GLN A 358 23.73 6.13 16.33
N ALA A 359 24.03 7.27 16.98
CA ALA A 359 23.92 7.39 18.43
C ALA A 359 22.45 7.28 18.89
N VAL A 360 21.52 7.99 18.19
CA VAL A 360 20.08 7.89 18.46
C VAL A 360 19.56 6.47 18.23
N ARG A 361 20.01 5.81 17.16
CA ARG A 361 19.67 4.42 16.86
C ARG A 361 20.07 3.46 17.99
N ARG A 362 21.29 3.61 18.54
CA ARG A 362 21.74 2.77 19.68
C ARG A 362 20.88 3.00 20.91
N LEU A 363 20.63 4.27 21.27
CA LEU A 363 19.78 4.62 22.41
C LEU A 363 18.36 4.04 22.23
N LEU A 364 17.79 4.17 21.01
CA LEU A 364 16.48 3.61 20.73
C LEU A 364 16.49 2.06 20.83
N GLY A 365 17.57 1.41 20.39
CA GLY A 365 17.76 -0.03 20.57
C GLY A 365 17.76 -0.46 22.02
N GLU A 366 18.36 0.32 22.92
CA GLU A 366 18.33 0.11 24.36
C GLU A 366 16.89 0.28 24.90
N LEU A 367 16.17 1.31 24.46
CA LEU A 367 14.78 1.54 24.86
C LEU A 367 13.83 0.45 24.35
N MET A 368 14.08 -0.13 23.17
CA MET A 368 13.29 -1.24 22.63
C MET A 368 13.47 -2.56 23.39
N ALA A 369 14.39 -2.64 24.36
CA ALA A 369 14.46 -3.73 25.32
C ALA A 369 13.29 -3.68 26.33
N PHE A 370 12.65 -2.53 26.53
CA PHE A 370 11.41 -2.41 27.29
C PHE A 370 10.22 -2.84 26.42
N ASP A 371 9.44 -3.79 26.92
CA ASP A 371 8.36 -4.41 26.16
C ASP A 371 7.30 -3.40 25.68
N GLU A 372 6.98 -2.40 26.50
CA GLU A 372 6.03 -1.34 26.18
C GLU A 372 6.49 -0.48 25.01
N VAL A 373 7.79 -0.15 24.94
CA VAL A 373 8.37 0.65 23.85
C VAL A 373 8.36 -0.15 22.56
N ASN A 374 8.80 -1.41 22.63
CA ASN A 374 8.82 -2.30 21.48
C ASN A 374 7.41 -2.52 20.94
N ARG A 375 6.45 -2.83 21.81
CA ARG A 375 5.04 -3.01 21.46
C ARG A 375 4.46 -1.76 20.80
N TYR A 376 4.65 -0.58 21.38
CA TYR A 376 4.19 0.69 20.82
C TYR A 376 4.68 0.90 19.37
N LEU A 377 5.96 0.65 19.11
CA LEU A 377 6.54 0.81 17.76
C LEU A 377 5.99 -0.23 16.77
N ILE A 378 5.79 -1.48 17.21
CA ILE A 378 5.22 -2.54 16.38
C ILE A 378 3.75 -2.25 16.07
N GLU A 379 2.94 -1.87 17.06
CA GLU A 379 1.53 -1.51 16.86
C GLU A 379 1.40 -0.36 15.87
N LYS A 380 2.27 0.65 15.99
CA LYS A 380 2.29 1.81 15.10
C LYS A 380 2.63 1.45 13.64
N ILE A 381 3.64 0.59 13.40
CA ILE A 381 3.98 0.14 12.04
C ILE A 381 2.90 -0.77 11.46
N THR A 382 2.36 -1.65 12.28
CA THR A 382 1.38 -2.65 11.83
C THR A 382 -0.04 -2.11 11.78
N ALA A 383 -0.23 -0.83 12.20
CA ALA A 383 -1.48 -0.09 12.17
C ALA A 383 -2.59 -0.63 13.10
N ILE A 384 -2.26 -1.49 14.06
CA ILE A 384 -3.24 -1.98 15.04
C ILE A 384 -3.48 -0.98 16.17
N ASP A 385 -2.68 0.10 16.27
CA ASP A 385 -2.89 1.25 17.16
C ASP A 385 -3.94 2.24 16.64
N ILE A 386 -4.39 2.11 15.40
CA ILE A 386 -5.32 3.07 14.78
C ILE A 386 -6.66 2.99 15.49
N ARG A 387 -7.13 4.14 15.97
CA ARG A 387 -8.45 4.34 16.57
C ARG A 387 -9.06 5.59 15.94
N TYR A 388 -10.36 5.53 15.65
CA TYR A 388 -11.12 6.68 15.17
C TYR A 388 -11.98 7.22 16.30
N ASP A 389 -12.05 8.55 16.40
CA ASP A 389 -12.90 9.23 17.39
C ASP A 389 -14.28 9.48 16.77
N PHE A 390 -15.29 8.83 17.30
CA PHE A 390 -16.69 9.00 16.89
C PHE A 390 -17.46 9.97 17.80
N GLY A 391 -16.76 10.68 18.68
CA GLY A 391 -17.33 11.67 19.60
C GLY A 391 -17.95 11.06 20.87
N PRO A 392 -18.44 11.92 21.79
CA PRO A 392 -18.82 11.50 23.14
C PRO A 392 -20.07 10.61 23.25
N ALA A 393 -20.84 10.45 22.16
CA ALA A 393 -22.00 9.55 22.14
C ALA A 393 -21.63 8.08 21.99
N SER A 394 -20.40 7.76 21.60
CA SER A 394 -19.90 6.40 21.44
C SER A 394 -18.96 6.02 22.59
N THR A 395 -19.49 5.64 23.74
CA THR A 395 -18.72 4.93 24.78
C THR A 395 -18.29 3.53 24.35
N ARG A 396 -18.53 3.17 23.10
CA ARG A 396 -17.99 1.99 22.46
C ARG A 396 -17.00 2.47 21.40
N SER A 397 -15.70 2.49 21.77
CA SER A 397 -14.68 2.35 20.76
C SER A 397 -15.11 1.18 19.88
N VAL A 398 -15.44 1.44 18.61
CA VAL A 398 -15.52 0.39 17.63
C VAL A 398 -14.06 0.02 17.39
N VAL A 399 -13.46 -0.65 18.36
CA VAL A 399 -12.42 -1.63 18.10
C VAL A 399 -13.02 -2.49 17.02
N ALA A 400 -12.31 -2.72 15.94
CA ALA A 400 -12.72 -3.64 14.89
C ALA A 400 -13.58 -4.73 15.50
N CYS A 401 -14.85 -4.79 15.10
CA CYS A 401 -15.89 -5.64 15.68
C CYS A 401 -15.25 -6.94 16.13
N GLU A 402 -15.38 -7.30 17.39
CA GLU A 402 -14.61 -8.36 18.03
C GLU A 402 -14.46 -9.57 17.10
N ILE A 403 -13.29 -9.73 16.52
CA ILE A 403 -12.92 -10.89 15.69
C ILE A 403 -13.13 -12.19 16.50
N SER A 404 -13.14 -12.09 17.83
CA SER A 404 -13.38 -13.18 18.76
C SER A 404 -14.75 -13.86 18.65
N THR A 405 -15.78 -13.19 18.13
CA THR A 405 -17.12 -13.80 17.95
C THR A 405 -17.32 -14.50 16.60
N CYS A 406 -16.54 -14.17 15.58
CA CYS A 406 -16.59 -14.82 14.27
C CYS A 406 -15.94 -16.22 14.23
N HIS A 407 -15.02 -16.54 15.14
CA HIS A 407 -14.34 -17.84 15.16
C HIS A 407 -15.15 -19.01 15.73
N ARG A 408 -16.37 -18.77 16.23
CA ARG A 408 -17.24 -19.86 16.72
C ARG A 408 -18.52 -19.97 15.89
N GLY A 409 -18.42 -20.52 14.68
CA GLY A 409 -19.53 -21.21 14.03
C GLY A 409 -20.48 -20.41 13.13
N ALA A 410 -20.16 -19.17 12.74
CA ALA A 410 -20.94 -18.48 11.70
C ALA A 410 -20.28 -18.67 10.31
N SER A 411 -21.11 -18.90 9.28
CA SER A 411 -20.61 -18.94 7.89
C SER A 411 -19.95 -17.60 7.53
N THR A 412 -18.93 -17.64 6.68
CA THR A 412 -18.20 -16.45 6.18
C THR A 412 -19.13 -15.35 5.65
N THR A 413 -20.26 -15.70 5.07
CA THR A 413 -21.31 -14.78 4.58
C THR A 413 -21.99 -14.00 5.71
N GLY A 414 -22.19 -14.60 6.88
CA GLY A 414 -22.77 -13.91 8.05
C GLY A 414 -21.84 -12.91 8.69
N CYS A 415 -20.52 -13.15 8.70
CA CYS A 415 -19.52 -12.20 9.20
C CYS A 415 -19.33 -11.00 8.27
N MET A 416 -19.42 -11.19 6.95
CA MET A 416 -19.36 -10.11 5.96
C MET A 416 -20.52 -9.12 6.13
N GLN A 417 -21.73 -9.63 6.39
CA GLN A 417 -22.91 -8.79 6.63
C GLN A 417 -22.89 -8.12 8.01
N ALA A 418 -22.40 -8.78 9.06
CA ALA A 418 -22.35 -8.22 10.41
C ALA A 418 -21.36 -7.05 10.53
N ALA A 419 -20.23 -7.08 9.83
CA ALA A 419 -19.27 -5.97 9.81
C ALA A 419 -19.84 -4.71 9.15
N ALA A 420 -20.73 -4.85 8.16
CA ALA A 420 -21.47 -3.74 7.56
C ALA A 420 -22.57 -3.19 8.48
N TRP A 421 -23.19 -4.03 9.31
CA TRP A 421 -24.29 -3.65 10.20
C TRP A 421 -23.84 -2.98 11.49
N CYS A 422 -22.68 -3.32 12.04
CA CYS A 422 -22.16 -2.66 13.25
C CYS A 422 -21.81 -1.18 13.04
N SER A 423 -21.66 -0.75 11.77
CA SER A 423 -21.41 0.67 11.44
C SER A 423 -22.66 1.49 11.15
N THR A 424 -23.85 0.88 11.02
CA THR A 424 -25.07 1.55 10.52
C THR A 424 -26.31 1.45 11.42
N ALA A 425 -26.22 0.83 12.60
CA ALA A 425 -27.38 0.77 13.48
C ALA A 425 -27.68 2.17 14.08
N PRO A 426 -28.81 2.83 13.71
CA PRO A 426 -29.30 3.96 14.45
C PRO A 426 -29.79 3.47 15.82
N ASN A 427 -29.56 4.29 16.85
CA ASN A 427 -30.05 4.06 18.20
C ASN A 427 -31.55 3.66 18.20
N ALA A 428 -31.85 2.50 18.72
CA ALA A 428 -33.14 2.17 19.33
C ALA A 428 -32.94 2.03 20.83
#